data_bc018d9c1c6adcd10bde395ed794607c
#
_entry.id   bc018d9c1c6adcd10bde395ed794607c
#
_cell.length_a   1.000
_cell.length_b   1.000
_cell.length_c   1.000
_cell.angle_alpha   90.00
_cell.angle_beta   90.00
_cell.angle_gamma   90.00
#
_symmetry.space_group_name_H-M   'P 1'
#
loop_
_entity.id
_entity.type
_entity.pdbx_description
1 polymer ?
#
loop_
_entity_poly.entity_id
_entity_poly.type
_entity_poly.pdbx_seq_one_letter_code
_entity_poly.pdbx_strand_id
1 'polypeptide(L)'
;MQYLRGLAACAVVCFHVSEQFGGPFDVGAAGVDVFFVISGFIMWVTTAGRPANPWRFMGRRITRIAPLYWIVTLLTAMGILMKPQFFYDHFFSVANFVGSLFFLPVLQEDALHPIVVQGWTLCYEMMFYLVFTLVLFLGERWRFGVLVGALAAIVALHFVLPAGYARAFTDPVVIEFAAGVVVGRLWLQDARLPLGAALAIAGAGFLLLAAGQLFNADLPRALLWGLPAALIVAGAVFAERARPFKPDALPTFLGDASYSIYLWHIVVGVLATGVVLRIAIPAALQPVTIIVATLALSAMLYLIVEKPLIALLHPQRPKAAVKARSAAAAGAAE
;
A
#
# COMPACT_ATOMS: atom_id res chain seq x y z
N MET A 1 -12.49 5.59 -0.41
CA MET A 1 -11.10 5.10 -0.17
C MET A 1 -10.99 3.57 -0.26
N GLN A 2 -11.84 2.75 0.38
CA GLN A 2 -11.72 1.28 0.34
C GLN A 2 -11.79 0.73 -1.09
N TYR A 3 -12.65 1.28 -1.95
CA TYR A 3 -12.76 0.88 -3.36
C TYR A 3 -11.44 1.04 -4.13
N LEU A 4 -10.76 2.19 -3.94
CA LEU A 4 -9.45 2.40 -4.58
C LEU A 4 -8.39 1.40 -4.09
N ARG A 5 -8.39 1.09 -2.80
CA ARG A 5 -7.46 0.08 -2.26
C ARG A 5 -7.73 -1.31 -2.83
N GLY A 6 -9.02 -1.71 -2.91
CA GLY A 6 -9.41 -2.97 -3.53
C GLY A 6 -9.01 -3.03 -5.00
N LEU A 7 -9.31 -1.97 -5.76
CA LEU A 7 -8.95 -1.86 -7.18
C LEU A 7 -7.43 -1.92 -7.38
N ALA A 8 -6.66 -1.17 -6.58
CA ALA A 8 -5.20 -1.16 -6.65
C ALA A 8 -4.60 -2.55 -6.37
N ALA A 9 -5.09 -3.27 -5.34
CA ALA A 9 -4.64 -4.63 -5.07
C ALA A 9 -4.97 -5.60 -6.22
N CYS A 10 -6.18 -5.52 -6.77
CA CYS A 10 -6.58 -6.33 -7.92
C CYS A 10 -5.73 -6.02 -9.16
N ALA A 11 -5.43 -4.75 -9.42
CA ALA A 11 -4.59 -4.33 -10.54
C ALA A 11 -3.18 -4.92 -10.44
N VAL A 12 -2.56 -4.91 -9.24
CA VAL A 12 -1.25 -5.53 -9.01
C VAL A 12 -1.28 -7.03 -9.25
N VAL A 13 -2.32 -7.73 -8.81
CA VAL A 13 -2.47 -9.18 -9.11
C VAL A 13 -2.57 -9.42 -10.61
N CYS A 14 -3.40 -8.63 -11.31
CA CYS A 14 -3.54 -8.73 -12.77
C CYS A 14 -2.23 -8.42 -13.49
N PHE A 15 -1.44 -7.45 -13.01
CA PHE A 15 -0.11 -7.12 -13.55
C PHE A 15 0.81 -8.34 -13.49
N HIS A 16 1.03 -8.93 -12.30
CA HIS A 16 1.97 -10.04 -12.17
C HIS A 16 1.54 -11.29 -12.93
N VAL A 17 0.24 -11.58 -13.00
CA VAL A 17 -0.25 -12.69 -13.84
C VAL A 17 -0.09 -12.36 -15.32
N SER A 18 -0.37 -11.12 -15.74
CA SER A 18 -0.15 -10.67 -17.13
C SER A 18 1.32 -10.82 -17.53
N GLU A 19 2.24 -10.32 -16.70
CA GLU A 19 3.68 -10.44 -16.91
C GLU A 19 4.13 -11.89 -17.06
N GLN A 20 3.65 -12.79 -16.19
CA GLN A 20 3.96 -14.22 -16.24
C GLN A 20 3.55 -14.90 -17.57
N PHE A 21 2.50 -14.42 -18.22
CA PHE A 21 2.01 -14.93 -19.51
C PHE A 21 2.41 -14.06 -20.71
N GLY A 22 3.33 -13.10 -20.52
CA GLY A 22 3.80 -12.21 -21.60
C GLY A 22 2.72 -11.24 -22.09
N GLY A 23 1.74 -10.92 -21.24
CA GLY A 23 0.67 -9.98 -21.57
C GLY A 23 1.07 -8.50 -21.31
N PRO A 24 0.38 -7.55 -21.92
CA PRO A 24 0.76 -6.13 -21.92
C PRO A 24 0.10 -5.31 -20.80
N PHE A 25 -0.16 -5.85 -19.61
CA PHE A 25 -0.88 -5.11 -18.55
C PHE A 25 0.08 -4.50 -17.50
N ASP A 26 1.13 -3.78 -17.95
CA ASP A 26 2.14 -3.19 -17.05
C ASP A 26 1.56 -2.06 -16.19
N VAL A 27 0.54 -1.37 -16.68
CA VAL A 27 -0.16 -0.30 -15.95
C VAL A 27 -0.74 -0.74 -14.60
N GLY A 28 -0.96 -2.05 -14.42
CA GLY A 28 -1.44 -2.60 -13.14
C GLY A 28 -0.44 -2.41 -12.00
N ALA A 29 0.86 -2.28 -12.30
CA ALA A 29 1.89 -1.97 -11.32
C ALA A 29 1.66 -0.63 -10.62
N ALA A 30 1.00 0.34 -11.27
CA ALA A 30 0.63 1.64 -10.69
C ALA A 30 -0.33 1.52 -9.48
N GLY A 31 -0.90 0.33 -9.23
CA GLY A 31 -1.62 0.06 -7.99
C GLY A 31 -0.79 0.29 -6.73
N VAL A 32 0.53 0.07 -6.80
CA VAL A 32 1.46 0.38 -5.71
C VAL A 32 1.51 1.89 -5.44
N ASP A 33 1.61 2.68 -6.51
CA ASP A 33 1.71 4.14 -6.45
C ASP A 33 0.41 4.73 -5.85
N VAL A 34 -0.75 4.14 -6.19
CA VAL A 34 -2.04 4.46 -5.55
C VAL A 34 -2.00 4.18 -4.05
N PHE A 35 -1.40 3.06 -3.59
CA PHE A 35 -1.27 2.78 -2.16
C PHE A 35 -0.39 3.80 -1.43
N PHE A 36 0.71 4.26 -2.02
CA PHE A 36 1.57 5.27 -1.40
C PHE A 36 0.85 6.62 -1.24
N VAL A 37 0.15 7.07 -2.27
CA VAL A 37 -0.67 8.29 -2.17
C VAL A 37 -1.78 8.14 -1.11
N ILE A 38 -2.49 7.01 -1.09
CA ILE A 38 -3.52 6.71 -0.08
C ILE A 38 -2.91 6.71 1.33
N SER A 39 -1.71 6.14 1.51
CA SER A 39 -1.03 6.10 2.81
C SER A 39 -0.72 7.51 3.31
N GLY A 40 -0.14 8.37 2.47
CA GLY A 40 0.09 9.77 2.79
C GLY A 40 -1.19 10.51 3.17
N PHE A 41 -2.26 10.36 2.38
CA PHE A 41 -3.56 10.95 2.64
C PHE A 41 -4.15 10.53 3.99
N ILE A 42 -4.24 9.22 4.25
CA ILE A 42 -4.85 8.69 5.47
C ILE A 42 -4.05 9.11 6.70
N MET A 43 -2.71 9.05 6.65
CA MET A 43 -1.89 9.44 7.79
C MET A 43 -2.10 10.91 8.14
N TRP A 44 -2.16 11.79 7.14
CA TRP A 44 -2.41 13.20 7.38
C TRP A 44 -3.81 13.46 7.94
N VAL A 45 -4.86 12.97 7.29
CA VAL A 45 -6.25 13.20 7.70
C VAL A 45 -6.59 12.64 9.08
N THR A 46 -5.93 11.54 9.48
CA THR A 46 -6.20 10.92 10.79
C THR A 46 -5.43 11.55 11.95
N THR A 47 -4.41 12.35 11.68
CA THR A 47 -3.52 12.93 12.71
C THR A 47 -3.57 14.45 12.81
N ALA A 48 -3.82 15.17 11.70
CA ALA A 48 -3.86 16.63 11.70
C ALA A 48 -5.04 17.15 12.54
N GLY A 49 -4.82 18.24 13.27
CA GLY A 49 -5.82 18.84 14.17
C GLY A 49 -6.16 17.99 15.40
N ARG A 50 -5.37 16.95 15.71
CA ARG A 50 -5.64 16.06 16.84
C ARG A 50 -4.39 15.88 17.69
N PRO A 51 -4.54 15.71 19.05
CA PRO A 51 -3.42 15.29 19.89
C PRO A 51 -2.92 13.92 19.43
N ALA A 52 -1.81 13.89 18.71
CA ALA A 52 -1.19 12.66 18.24
C ALA A 52 0.02 12.32 19.12
N ASN A 53 -0.02 11.15 19.75
CA ASN A 53 1.15 10.61 20.43
C ASN A 53 2.01 9.84 19.41
N PRO A 54 3.28 10.29 19.17
CA PRO A 54 4.14 9.70 18.14
C PRO A 54 4.39 8.20 18.35
N TRP A 55 4.66 7.78 19.59
CA TRP A 55 4.92 6.37 19.91
C TRP A 55 3.70 5.48 19.70
N ARG A 56 2.51 6.00 20.08
CA ARG A 56 1.26 5.28 19.83
C ARG A 56 0.93 5.22 18.33
N PHE A 57 1.28 6.24 17.57
CA PHE A 57 1.16 6.24 16.11
C PHE A 57 2.03 5.14 15.52
N MET A 58 3.35 5.14 15.79
CA MET A 58 4.27 4.13 15.27
C MET A 58 3.86 2.71 15.69
N GLY A 59 3.55 2.50 16.95
CA GLY A 59 3.10 1.20 17.45
C GLY A 59 1.90 0.65 16.68
N ARG A 60 0.90 1.49 16.36
CA ARG A 60 -0.26 1.08 15.55
C ARG A 60 0.12 0.76 14.10
N ARG A 61 1.13 1.41 13.53
CA ARG A 61 1.60 1.10 12.17
C ARG A 61 2.35 -0.22 12.15
N ILE A 62 3.27 -0.42 13.09
CA ILE A 62 4.00 -1.69 13.24
C ILE A 62 3.01 -2.85 13.43
N THR A 63 2.08 -2.75 14.37
CA THR A 63 1.11 -3.83 14.63
C THR A 63 0.12 -4.06 13.49
N ARG A 64 -0.05 -3.10 12.59
CA ARG A 64 -0.86 -3.25 11.38
C ARG A 64 -0.14 -3.99 10.26
N ILE A 65 1.17 -3.76 10.09
CA ILE A 65 1.96 -4.25 8.94
C ILE A 65 2.83 -5.45 9.33
N ALA A 66 3.68 -5.30 10.33
CA ALA A 66 4.76 -6.24 10.60
C ALA A 66 4.29 -7.67 10.87
N PRO A 67 3.23 -7.94 11.67
CA PRO A 67 2.89 -9.31 12.04
C PRO A 67 2.53 -10.20 10.84
N LEU A 68 1.68 -9.71 9.92
CA LEU A 68 1.34 -10.46 8.72
C LEU A 68 2.55 -10.57 7.77
N TYR A 69 3.30 -9.49 7.59
CA TYR A 69 4.53 -9.50 6.80
C TYR A 69 5.54 -10.53 7.31
N TRP A 70 5.76 -10.62 8.62
CA TRP A 70 6.65 -11.62 9.20
C TRP A 70 6.18 -13.05 8.96
N ILE A 71 4.88 -13.32 9.07
CA ILE A 71 4.30 -14.64 8.76
C ILE A 71 4.60 -15.01 7.31
N VAL A 72 4.31 -14.10 6.36
CA VAL A 72 4.55 -14.36 4.93
C VAL A 72 6.05 -14.51 4.65
N THR A 73 6.89 -13.68 5.26
CA THR A 73 8.36 -13.75 5.10
C THR A 73 8.89 -15.10 5.60
N LEU A 74 8.43 -15.57 6.76
CA LEU A 74 8.84 -16.87 7.29
C LEU A 74 8.40 -18.02 6.37
N LEU A 75 7.14 -18.01 5.92
CA LEU A 75 6.61 -19.05 5.02
C LEU A 75 7.32 -19.04 3.66
N THR A 76 7.62 -17.87 3.11
CA THR A 76 8.38 -17.74 1.87
C THR A 76 9.81 -18.25 2.05
N ALA A 77 10.48 -17.89 3.13
CA ALA A 77 11.81 -18.37 3.45
C ALA A 77 11.84 -19.91 3.59
N MET A 78 10.87 -20.49 4.28
CA MET A 78 10.71 -21.94 4.36
C MET A 78 10.48 -22.57 2.98
N GLY A 79 9.64 -21.95 2.15
CA GLY A 79 9.39 -22.38 0.77
C GLY A 79 10.67 -22.40 -0.07
N ILE A 80 11.49 -21.34 -0.02
CA ILE A 80 12.78 -21.24 -0.72
C ILE A 80 13.73 -22.35 -0.26
N LEU A 81 13.82 -22.61 1.04
CA LEU A 81 14.70 -23.65 1.58
C LEU A 81 14.27 -25.07 1.22
N MET A 82 12.94 -25.33 1.18
CA MET A 82 12.40 -26.67 0.90
C MET A 82 12.28 -26.98 -0.60
N LYS A 83 11.99 -25.99 -1.41
CA LYS A 83 11.66 -26.12 -2.83
C LYS A 83 12.20 -24.93 -3.65
N PRO A 84 13.54 -24.71 -3.72
CA PRO A 84 14.13 -23.55 -4.39
C PRO A 84 13.71 -23.43 -5.86
N GLN A 85 13.41 -24.56 -6.53
CA GLN A 85 12.98 -24.56 -7.93
C GLN A 85 11.66 -23.82 -8.22
N PHE A 86 10.87 -23.47 -7.22
CA PHE A 86 9.65 -22.66 -7.37
C PHE A 86 9.87 -21.16 -7.12
N PHE A 87 11.08 -20.78 -6.70
CA PHE A 87 11.43 -19.43 -6.28
C PHE A 87 12.68 -18.93 -6.96
N TYR A 88 12.78 -19.05 -8.30
CA TYR A 88 13.98 -18.77 -9.09
C TYR A 88 14.57 -17.36 -8.88
N ASP A 89 13.71 -16.37 -8.64
CA ASP A 89 14.12 -14.98 -8.43
C ASP A 89 14.32 -14.63 -6.94
N HIS A 90 14.28 -15.63 -6.06
CA HIS A 90 14.36 -15.40 -4.61
C HIS A 90 15.68 -15.94 -4.07
N PHE A 91 16.49 -15.03 -3.56
CA PHE A 91 17.76 -15.37 -2.92
C PHE A 91 17.57 -15.45 -1.40
N PHE A 92 17.86 -16.62 -0.81
CA PHE A 92 17.93 -16.79 0.63
C PHE A 92 19.34 -16.54 1.15
N SER A 93 19.48 -15.57 2.05
CA SER A 93 20.61 -15.50 2.99
C SER A 93 20.08 -15.12 4.36
N VAL A 94 20.81 -15.52 5.41
CA VAL A 94 20.43 -15.15 6.79
C VAL A 94 20.40 -13.63 6.95
N ALA A 95 21.34 -12.92 6.34
CA ALA A 95 21.38 -11.45 6.36
C ALA A 95 20.13 -10.85 5.70
N ASN A 96 19.71 -11.38 4.52
CA ASN A 96 18.50 -10.92 3.86
C ASN A 96 17.23 -11.25 4.67
N PHE A 97 17.17 -12.45 5.24
CA PHE A 97 16.04 -12.85 6.07
C PHE A 97 15.87 -11.92 7.28
N VAL A 98 16.95 -11.73 8.05
CA VAL A 98 16.93 -10.83 9.21
C VAL A 98 16.65 -9.38 8.78
N GLY A 99 17.34 -8.90 7.75
CA GLY A 99 17.10 -7.55 7.21
C GLY A 99 15.66 -7.35 6.76
N SER A 100 15.06 -8.34 6.10
CA SER A 100 13.64 -8.28 5.68
C SER A 100 12.71 -8.11 6.86
N LEU A 101 12.92 -8.82 7.98
CA LEU A 101 12.08 -8.70 9.17
C LEU A 101 12.11 -7.28 9.78
N PHE A 102 13.21 -6.53 9.58
CA PHE A 102 13.37 -5.16 10.03
C PHE A 102 13.14 -4.12 8.92
N PHE A 103 12.64 -4.52 7.75
CA PHE A 103 12.44 -3.65 6.58
C PHE A 103 13.74 -3.04 6.03
N LEU A 104 14.85 -3.72 6.25
CA LEU A 104 16.21 -3.39 5.78
C LEU A 104 16.80 -4.57 5.00
N PRO A 105 16.17 -5.00 3.88
CA PRO A 105 16.61 -6.15 3.11
C PRO A 105 17.96 -5.87 2.43
N VAL A 106 18.58 -6.90 1.87
CA VAL A 106 19.75 -6.69 1.00
C VAL A 106 19.38 -5.90 -0.25
N LEU A 107 20.40 -5.30 -0.87
CA LEU A 107 20.28 -4.69 -2.19
C LEU A 107 20.59 -5.72 -3.28
N GLN A 108 19.83 -5.63 -4.36
CA GLN A 108 20.15 -6.29 -5.63
C GLN A 108 20.02 -5.22 -6.73
N GLU A 109 21.09 -5.00 -7.50
CA GLU A 109 21.14 -3.97 -8.55
C GLU A 109 20.66 -2.58 -8.06
N ASP A 110 21.12 -2.17 -6.87
CA ASP A 110 20.74 -0.92 -6.19
C ASP A 110 19.25 -0.81 -5.77
N ALA A 111 18.48 -1.87 -5.89
CA ALA A 111 17.07 -1.93 -5.41
C ALA A 111 16.94 -2.74 -4.12
N LEU A 112 15.94 -2.41 -3.32
CA LEU A 112 15.58 -3.17 -2.10
C LEU A 112 14.99 -4.53 -2.51
N HIS A 113 15.62 -5.62 -2.08
CA HIS A 113 15.21 -6.98 -2.45
C HIS A 113 14.93 -7.85 -1.21
N PRO A 114 13.77 -7.69 -0.55
CA PRO A 114 13.41 -8.53 0.60
C PRO A 114 13.09 -9.97 0.18
N ILE A 115 13.07 -10.88 1.17
CA ILE A 115 12.66 -12.29 0.98
C ILE A 115 11.27 -12.40 0.31
N VAL A 116 10.34 -11.55 0.71
CA VAL A 116 9.05 -11.36 0.06
C VAL A 116 9.20 -10.18 -0.88
N VAL A 117 9.37 -10.43 -2.18
CA VAL A 117 9.77 -9.40 -3.15
C VAL A 117 8.89 -8.16 -3.06
N GLN A 118 7.55 -8.30 -3.07
CA GLN A 118 6.63 -7.17 -2.95
C GLN A 118 6.77 -6.38 -1.63
N GLY A 119 7.52 -6.90 -0.66
CA GLY A 119 7.85 -6.20 0.59
C GLY A 119 8.75 -4.98 0.42
N TRP A 120 9.36 -4.77 -0.77
CA TRP A 120 10.11 -3.54 -1.05
C TRP A 120 9.26 -2.28 -0.81
N THR A 121 7.98 -2.31 -1.12
CA THR A 121 7.05 -1.21 -0.90
C THR A 121 6.83 -0.95 0.59
N LEU A 122 6.80 -2.02 1.41
CA LEU A 122 6.67 -1.91 2.86
C LEU A 122 7.91 -1.28 3.50
N CYS A 123 9.09 -1.43 2.90
CA CYS A 123 10.31 -0.74 3.35
C CYS A 123 10.14 0.78 3.22
N TYR A 124 9.65 1.27 2.08
CA TYR A 124 9.33 2.69 1.90
C TYR A 124 8.19 3.16 2.78
N GLU A 125 7.16 2.33 2.96
CA GLU A 125 6.04 2.67 3.84
C GLU A 125 6.49 2.79 5.30
N MET A 126 7.34 1.90 5.79
CA MET A 126 7.90 1.96 7.14
C MET A 126 8.84 3.15 7.31
N MET A 127 9.66 3.47 6.32
CA MET A 127 10.48 4.69 6.30
C MET A 127 9.58 5.95 6.37
N PHE A 128 8.53 6.02 5.56
CA PHE A 128 7.56 7.12 5.63
C PHE A 128 6.93 7.23 7.02
N TYR A 129 6.52 6.12 7.65
CA TYR A 129 5.97 6.14 9.00
C TYR A 129 6.99 6.60 10.05
N LEU A 130 8.26 6.27 9.88
CA LEU A 130 9.33 6.78 10.74
C LEU A 130 9.46 8.29 10.61
N VAL A 131 9.59 8.81 9.39
CA VAL A 131 9.67 10.26 9.12
C VAL A 131 8.42 10.97 9.68
N PHE A 132 7.24 10.42 9.41
CA PHE A 132 5.98 10.96 9.91
C PHE A 132 5.94 10.98 11.46
N THR A 133 6.41 9.92 12.11
CA THR A 133 6.51 9.83 13.58
C THR A 133 7.42 10.90 14.15
N LEU A 134 8.59 11.12 13.53
CA LEU A 134 9.51 12.16 13.95
C LEU A 134 8.88 13.55 13.82
N VAL A 135 8.15 13.80 12.74
CA VAL A 135 7.43 15.06 12.53
C VAL A 135 6.32 15.27 13.56
N LEU A 136 5.69 14.22 14.08
CA LEU A 136 4.66 14.36 15.12
C LEU A 136 5.18 14.93 16.46
N PHE A 137 6.48 14.88 16.74
CA PHE A 137 7.06 15.56 17.90
C PHE A 137 7.07 17.09 17.76
N LEU A 138 6.92 17.61 16.55
CA LEU A 138 6.88 19.04 16.29
C LEU A 138 5.51 19.64 16.62
N GLY A 139 5.50 20.96 16.88
CA GLY A 139 4.25 21.72 16.97
C GLY A 139 3.45 21.64 15.65
N GLU A 140 2.14 21.59 15.76
CA GLU A 140 1.22 21.30 14.63
C GLU A 140 1.44 22.22 13.41
N ARG A 141 1.72 23.50 13.64
CA ARG A 141 1.99 24.50 12.60
C ARG A 141 3.13 24.13 11.66
N TRP A 142 4.12 23.36 12.15
CA TRP A 142 5.32 22.99 11.39
C TRP A 142 5.19 21.64 10.69
N ARG A 143 4.29 20.77 11.15
CA ARG A 143 4.20 19.38 10.70
C ARG A 143 4.08 19.24 9.20
N PHE A 144 3.20 20.02 8.57
CA PHE A 144 3.01 19.93 7.13
C PHE A 144 4.26 20.31 6.34
N GLY A 145 4.80 21.50 6.62
CA GLY A 145 5.96 22.02 5.90
C GLY A 145 7.19 21.14 6.10
N VAL A 146 7.46 20.70 7.34
CA VAL A 146 8.59 19.82 7.65
C VAL A 146 8.41 18.44 7.02
N LEU A 147 7.21 17.84 7.06
CA LEU A 147 6.97 16.53 6.46
C LEU A 147 7.18 16.56 4.94
N VAL A 148 6.52 17.48 4.25
CA VAL A 148 6.65 17.60 2.78
C VAL A 148 8.08 17.96 2.40
N GLY A 149 8.70 18.90 3.13
CA GLY A 149 10.10 19.29 2.91
C GLY A 149 11.08 18.14 3.15
N ALA A 150 10.88 17.33 4.20
CA ALA A 150 11.72 16.16 4.47
C ALA A 150 11.59 15.10 3.38
N LEU A 151 10.37 14.78 2.91
CA LEU A 151 10.16 13.83 1.82
C LEU A 151 10.76 14.34 0.51
N ALA A 152 10.60 15.63 0.20
CA ALA A 152 11.24 16.25 -0.97
C ALA A 152 12.77 16.24 -0.87
N ALA A 153 13.33 16.50 0.31
CA ALA A 153 14.77 16.42 0.55
C ALA A 153 15.31 14.99 0.40
N ILE A 154 14.58 13.98 0.90
CA ILE A 154 14.91 12.57 0.70
C ILE A 154 14.99 12.26 -0.81
N VAL A 155 14.01 12.67 -1.60
CA VAL A 155 14.02 12.48 -3.06
C VAL A 155 15.17 13.25 -3.73
N ALA A 156 15.45 14.49 -3.30
CA ALA A 156 16.58 15.26 -3.83
C ALA A 156 17.94 14.58 -3.58
N LEU A 157 18.09 13.93 -2.43
CA LEU A 157 19.30 13.18 -2.10
C LEU A 157 19.53 11.98 -3.06
N HIS A 158 18.50 11.41 -3.66
CA HIS A 158 18.65 10.33 -4.64
C HIS A 158 19.59 10.68 -5.79
N PHE A 159 19.56 11.93 -6.23
CA PHE A 159 20.31 12.40 -7.39
C PHE A 159 21.78 12.74 -7.08
N VAL A 160 22.16 12.79 -5.81
CA VAL A 160 23.53 13.14 -5.38
C VAL A 160 24.22 12.01 -4.63
N LEU A 161 23.47 11.03 -4.12
CA LEU A 161 24.03 9.90 -3.39
C LEU A 161 24.63 8.85 -4.36
N PRO A 162 25.77 8.24 -3.99
CA PRO A 162 26.29 7.09 -4.71
C PRO A 162 25.36 5.89 -4.57
N ALA A 163 25.51 4.90 -5.48
CA ALA A 163 24.85 3.61 -5.40
C ALA A 163 25.01 2.97 -4.01
N GLY A 164 23.93 2.35 -3.51
CA GLY A 164 23.90 1.69 -2.21
C GLY A 164 22.65 1.98 -1.40
N TYR A 165 22.62 1.53 -0.14
CA TYR A 165 21.43 1.60 0.71
C TYR A 165 20.82 3.01 0.84
N ALA A 166 21.66 4.04 1.02
CA ALA A 166 21.16 5.40 1.16
C ALA A 166 20.42 5.85 -0.10
N ARG A 167 20.97 5.54 -1.29
CA ARG A 167 20.32 5.86 -2.56
C ARG A 167 19.04 5.05 -2.77
N ALA A 168 19.05 3.76 -2.44
CA ALA A 168 17.87 2.90 -2.57
C ALA A 168 16.68 3.44 -1.75
N PHE A 169 16.93 3.88 -0.50
CA PHE A 169 15.86 4.45 0.35
C PHE A 169 15.46 5.88 -0.02
N THR A 170 16.14 6.52 -0.94
CA THR A 170 15.81 7.88 -1.43
C THR A 170 15.12 7.88 -2.80
N ASP A 171 14.65 6.71 -3.27
CA ASP A 171 13.96 6.56 -4.55
C ASP A 171 12.83 7.60 -4.72
N PRO A 172 12.68 8.19 -5.91
CA PRO A 172 11.65 9.18 -6.21
C PRO A 172 10.21 8.76 -5.90
N VAL A 173 9.92 7.47 -5.78
CA VAL A 173 8.61 6.94 -5.37
C VAL A 173 8.15 7.51 -4.02
N VAL A 174 9.07 7.93 -3.17
CA VAL A 174 8.79 8.55 -1.86
C VAL A 174 7.97 9.84 -1.98
N ILE A 175 8.03 10.55 -3.12
CA ILE A 175 7.25 11.78 -3.33
C ILE A 175 5.74 11.53 -3.36
N GLU A 176 5.32 10.31 -3.63
CA GLU A 176 3.90 9.93 -3.71
C GLU A 176 3.21 10.01 -2.34
N PHE A 177 3.94 9.69 -1.27
CA PHE A 177 3.44 9.94 0.09
C PHE A 177 3.20 11.45 0.33
N ALA A 178 4.11 12.30 -0.15
CA ALA A 178 3.94 13.75 -0.04
C ALA A 178 2.73 14.24 -0.84
N ALA A 179 2.51 13.72 -2.05
CA ALA A 179 1.31 14.00 -2.83
C ALA A 179 0.03 13.64 -2.05
N GLY A 180 -0.01 12.48 -1.41
CA GLY A 180 -1.10 12.07 -0.52
C GLY A 180 -1.32 13.02 0.66
N VAL A 181 -0.24 13.47 1.31
CA VAL A 181 -0.29 14.45 2.41
C VAL A 181 -0.87 15.79 1.92
N VAL A 182 -0.47 16.26 0.74
CA VAL A 182 -1.01 17.49 0.12
C VAL A 182 -2.51 17.37 -0.13
N VAL A 183 -2.94 16.27 -0.77
CA VAL A 183 -4.37 15.99 -1.01
C VAL A 183 -5.14 15.97 0.33
N GLY A 184 -4.58 15.34 1.37
CA GLY A 184 -5.16 15.29 2.71
C GLY A 184 -5.27 16.66 3.36
N ARG A 185 -4.29 17.54 3.17
CA ARG A 185 -4.34 18.93 3.65
C ARG A 185 -5.46 19.73 2.97
N LEU A 186 -5.53 19.66 1.65
CA LEU A 186 -6.59 20.33 0.87
C LEU A 186 -7.97 19.83 1.30
N TRP A 187 -8.09 18.52 1.54
CA TRP A 187 -9.33 17.93 2.03
C TRP A 187 -9.71 18.47 3.42
N LEU A 188 -8.79 18.62 4.35
CA LEU A 188 -9.05 19.16 5.70
C LEU A 188 -9.32 20.67 5.70
N GLN A 189 -8.81 21.40 4.73
CA GLN A 189 -9.10 22.83 4.53
C GLN A 189 -10.48 23.10 3.89
N ASP A 190 -11.32 22.06 3.80
CA ASP A 190 -12.66 22.10 3.19
C ASP A 190 -12.65 22.51 1.71
N ALA A 191 -11.56 22.28 1.00
CA ALA A 191 -11.53 22.45 -0.46
C ALA A 191 -12.66 21.63 -1.09
N ARG A 192 -13.45 22.27 -1.96
CA ARG A 192 -14.60 21.65 -2.61
C ARG A 192 -14.43 21.74 -4.11
N LEU A 193 -14.62 20.63 -4.78
CA LEU A 193 -14.69 20.55 -6.21
C LEU A 193 -16.09 20.13 -6.65
N PRO A 194 -16.64 20.70 -7.73
CA PRO A 194 -17.83 20.14 -8.37
C PRO A 194 -17.57 18.70 -8.76
N LEU A 195 -18.59 17.84 -8.67
CA LEU A 195 -18.47 16.42 -9.00
C LEU A 195 -17.84 16.20 -10.39
N GLY A 196 -18.25 16.97 -11.39
CA GLY A 196 -17.70 16.88 -12.75
C GLY A 196 -16.19 17.15 -12.80
N ALA A 197 -15.71 18.17 -12.08
CA ALA A 197 -14.28 18.48 -12.00
C ALA A 197 -13.49 17.37 -11.26
N ALA A 198 -14.02 16.86 -10.17
CA ALA A 198 -13.40 15.76 -9.44
C ALA A 198 -13.30 14.48 -10.30
N LEU A 199 -14.36 14.14 -11.03
CA LEU A 199 -14.37 13.00 -11.96
C LEU A 199 -13.43 13.23 -13.14
N ALA A 200 -13.33 14.47 -13.66
CA ALA A 200 -12.40 14.82 -14.73
C ALA A 200 -10.93 14.64 -14.28
N ILE A 201 -10.60 15.03 -13.03
CA ILE A 201 -9.26 14.83 -12.45
C ILE A 201 -8.96 13.33 -12.34
N ALA A 202 -9.88 12.52 -11.81
CA ALA A 202 -9.68 11.07 -11.74
C ALA A 202 -9.55 10.44 -13.13
N GLY A 203 -10.41 10.86 -14.08
CA GLY A 203 -10.38 10.43 -15.48
C GLY A 203 -9.06 10.78 -16.17
N ALA A 204 -8.53 11.99 -15.93
CA ALA A 204 -7.21 12.39 -16.44
C ALA A 204 -6.10 11.47 -15.92
N GLY A 205 -6.15 11.07 -14.64
CA GLY A 205 -5.20 10.08 -14.09
C GLY A 205 -5.29 8.75 -14.84
N PHE A 206 -6.48 8.19 -15.05
CA PHE A 206 -6.63 6.94 -15.82
C PHE A 206 -6.19 7.09 -17.29
N LEU A 207 -6.47 8.21 -17.91
CA LEU A 207 -6.04 8.49 -19.30
C LEU A 207 -4.52 8.58 -19.39
N LEU A 208 -3.85 9.21 -18.41
CA LEU A 208 -2.39 9.27 -18.37
C LEU A 208 -1.76 7.89 -18.17
N LEU A 209 -2.34 7.04 -17.33
CA LEU A 209 -1.90 5.62 -17.20
C LEU A 209 -2.04 4.88 -18.53
N ALA A 210 -3.20 5.00 -19.18
CA ALA A 210 -3.44 4.36 -20.47
C ALA A 210 -2.49 4.91 -21.56
N ALA A 211 -2.26 6.21 -21.60
CA ALA A 211 -1.33 6.82 -22.54
C ALA A 211 0.12 6.35 -22.31
N GLY A 212 0.57 6.30 -21.04
CA GLY A 212 1.89 5.78 -20.69
C GLY A 212 2.10 4.35 -21.18
N GLN A 213 1.09 3.50 -21.03
CA GLN A 213 1.08 2.11 -21.51
C GLN A 213 1.10 2.03 -23.04
N LEU A 214 0.22 2.79 -23.72
CA LEU A 214 0.06 2.73 -25.17
C LEU A 214 1.27 3.27 -25.93
N PHE A 215 1.91 4.31 -25.40
CA PHE A 215 3.04 4.98 -26.07
C PHE A 215 4.41 4.51 -25.57
N ASN A 216 4.45 3.48 -24.68
CA ASN A 216 5.69 2.99 -24.06
C ASN A 216 6.58 4.16 -23.59
N ALA A 217 5.98 5.11 -22.86
CA ALA A 217 6.65 6.33 -22.48
C ALA A 217 7.83 6.04 -21.54
N ASP A 218 9.04 6.38 -21.99
CA ASP A 218 10.26 6.31 -21.18
C ASP A 218 10.34 7.52 -20.24
N LEU A 219 9.54 7.47 -19.19
CA LEU A 219 9.46 8.50 -18.16
C LEU A 219 9.84 7.94 -16.80
N PRO A 220 10.41 8.76 -15.91
CA PRO A 220 10.60 8.36 -14.52
C PRO A 220 9.30 7.85 -13.89
N ARG A 221 9.37 6.78 -13.07
CA ARG A 221 8.23 6.12 -12.44
C ARG A 221 7.27 7.11 -11.77
N ALA A 222 7.80 8.07 -11.02
CA ALA A 222 7.00 9.07 -10.32
C ALA A 222 6.12 9.92 -11.26
N LEU A 223 6.52 10.11 -12.52
CA LEU A 223 5.72 10.79 -13.55
C LEU A 223 4.81 9.82 -14.29
N LEU A 224 5.31 8.62 -14.61
CA LEU A 224 4.58 7.62 -15.39
C LEU A 224 3.40 7.03 -14.60
N TRP A 225 3.59 6.76 -13.31
CA TRP A 225 2.59 6.12 -12.45
C TRP A 225 2.22 6.96 -11.22
N GLY A 226 3.18 7.62 -10.57
CA GLY A 226 2.94 8.40 -9.35
C GLY A 226 2.03 9.61 -9.56
N LEU A 227 2.26 10.43 -10.60
CA LEU A 227 1.39 11.56 -10.93
C LEU A 227 -0.05 11.12 -11.28
N PRO A 228 -0.26 10.13 -12.17
CA PRO A 228 -1.59 9.59 -12.41
C PRO A 228 -2.26 9.04 -11.14
N ALA A 229 -1.53 8.31 -10.28
CA ALA A 229 -2.05 7.82 -9.02
C ALA A 229 -2.52 8.95 -8.10
N ALA A 230 -1.74 10.04 -8.01
CA ALA A 230 -2.12 11.22 -7.23
C ALA A 230 -3.41 11.87 -7.76
N LEU A 231 -3.57 11.98 -9.09
CA LEU A 231 -4.79 12.50 -9.72
C LEU A 231 -6.00 11.57 -9.45
N ILE A 232 -5.84 10.26 -9.59
CA ILE A 232 -6.90 9.28 -9.32
C ILE A 232 -7.36 9.39 -7.86
N VAL A 233 -6.42 9.41 -6.91
CA VAL A 233 -6.75 9.50 -5.48
C VAL A 233 -7.39 10.85 -5.16
N ALA A 234 -6.84 11.96 -5.64
CA ALA A 234 -7.42 13.29 -5.44
C ALA A 234 -8.84 13.37 -6.01
N GLY A 235 -9.01 12.99 -7.28
CA GLY A 235 -10.32 13.01 -7.93
C GLY A 235 -11.35 12.15 -7.20
N ALA A 236 -11.00 10.94 -6.78
CA ALA A 236 -11.89 10.05 -6.04
C ALA A 236 -12.29 10.60 -4.66
N VAL A 237 -11.35 11.18 -3.91
CA VAL A 237 -11.60 11.77 -2.58
C VAL A 237 -12.54 12.97 -2.69
N PHE A 238 -12.32 13.86 -3.66
CA PHE A 238 -13.17 15.02 -3.86
C PHE A 238 -14.52 14.66 -4.50
N ALA A 239 -14.59 13.62 -5.35
CA ALA A 239 -15.87 13.11 -5.87
C ALA A 239 -16.72 12.51 -4.74
N GLU A 240 -16.13 11.72 -3.83
CA GLU A 240 -16.80 11.17 -2.66
C GLU A 240 -17.32 12.29 -1.72
N ARG A 241 -16.56 13.40 -1.58
CA ARG A 241 -17.00 14.58 -0.83
C ARG A 241 -18.16 15.31 -1.50
N ALA A 242 -18.10 15.47 -2.82
CA ALA A 242 -19.13 16.18 -3.59
C ALA A 242 -20.46 15.39 -3.62
N ARG A 243 -20.38 14.08 -3.72
CA ARG A 243 -21.53 13.17 -3.74
C ARG A 243 -21.21 11.89 -2.97
N PRO A 244 -21.50 11.85 -1.65
CA PRO A 244 -21.37 10.62 -0.88
C PRO A 244 -22.25 9.51 -1.47
N PHE A 245 -21.68 8.31 -1.57
CA PHE A 245 -22.41 7.14 -2.03
C PHE A 245 -22.51 6.09 -0.91
N LYS A 246 -23.56 5.28 -0.99
CA LYS A 246 -23.70 4.13 -0.07
C LYS A 246 -22.69 3.08 -0.47
N PRO A 247 -21.84 2.62 0.45
CA PRO A 247 -20.82 1.64 0.12
C PRO A 247 -21.44 0.26 -0.15
N ASP A 248 -21.02 -0.37 -1.25
CA ASP A 248 -21.35 -1.75 -1.57
C ASP A 248 -20.45 -2.72 -0.81
N ALA A 249 -20.99 -3.90 -0.49
CA ALA A 249 -20.33 -4.87 0.37
C ALA A 249 -19.05 -5.44 -0.27
N LEU A 250 -19.09 -5.84 -1.54
CA LEU A 250 -17.96 -6.49 -2.21
C LEU A 250 -16.76 -5.55 -2.41
N PRO A 251 -16.89 -4.35 -2.99
CA PRO A 251 -15.75 -3.44 -3.10
C PRO A 251 -15.19 -2.99 -1.74
N THR A 252 -16.04 -2.85 -0.72
CA THR A 252 -15.61 -2.56 0.64
C THR A 252 -14.79 -3.70 1.21
N PHE A 253 -15.25 -4.93 1.06
CA PHE A 253 -14.55 -6.13 1.49
C PHE A 253 -13.18 -6.28 0.80
N LEU A 254 -13.10 -6.06 -0.52
CA LEU A 254 -11.83 -6.09 -1.24
C LEU A 254 -10.85 -5.01 -0.75
N GLY A 255 -11.37 -3.83 -0.40
CA GLY A 255 -10.58 -2.77 0.21
C GLY A 255 -10.04 -3.14 1.60
N ASP A 256 -10.85 -3.80 2.42
CA ASP A 256 -10.44 -4.29 3.73
C ASP A 256 -9.40 -5.41 3.61
N ALA A 257 -9.57 -6.31 2.64
CA ALA A 257 -8.67 -7.42 2.35
C ALA A 257 -7.43 -7.01 1.53
N SER A 258 -7.33 -5.76 1.07
CA SER A 258 -6.32 -5.31 0.11
C SER A 258 -4.88 -5.57 0.56
N TYR A 259 -4.58 -5.46 1.86
CA TYR A 259 -3.25 -5.74 2.39
C TYR A 259 -2.91 -7.24 2.32
N SER A 260 -3.85 -8.11 2.70
CA SER A 260 -3.70 -9.56 2.50
C SER A 260 -3.54 -9.91 1.03
N ILE A 261 -4.42 -9.38 0.15
CA ILE A 261 -4.33 -9.63 -1.30
C ILE A 261 -2.94 -9.22 -1.80
N TYR A 262 -2.49 -8.02 -1.45
CA TYR A 262 -1.18 -7.53 -1.86
C TYR A 262 -0.02 -8.38 -1.33
N LEU A 263 -0.09 -8.85 -0.10
CA LEU A 263 1.03 -9.55 0.52
C LEU A 263 1.12 -11.02 0.10
N TRP A 264 -0.03 -11.68 -0.09
CA TRP A 264 -0.08 -13.10 -0.43
C TRP A 264 -0.02 -13.40 -1.93
N HIS A 265 -0.30 -12.42 -2.80
CA HIS A 265 -0.57 -12.72 -4.22
C HIS A 265 0.57 -13.44 -4.95
N ILE A 266 1.83 -13.16 -4.66
CA ILE A 266 2.95 -13.87 -5.30
C ILE A 266 2.96 -15.34 -4.87
N VAL A 267 2.92 -15.61 -3.55
CA VAL A 267 2.95 -16.98 -3.02
C VAL A 267 1.74 -17.77 -3.49
N VAL A 268 0.55 -17.18 -3.38
CA VAL A 268 -0.70 -17.82 -3.80
C VAL A 268 -0.75 -17.96 -5.33
N GLY A 269 -0.26 -16.96 -6.06
CA GLY A 269 -0.18 -16.99 -7.53
C GLY A 269 0.71 -18.11 -8.05
N VAL A 270 1.88 -18.32 -7.47
CA VAL A 270 2.78 -19.44 -7.80
C VAL A 270 2.08 -20.78 -7.56
N LEU A 271 1.41 -20.93 -6.42
CA LEU A 271 0.66 -22.17 -6.11
C LEU A 271 -0.51 -22.36 -7.06
N ALA A 272 -1.29 -21.32 -7.34
CA ALA A 272 -2.41 -21.37 -8.28
C ALA A 272 -1.94 -21.74 -9.69
N THR A 273 -0.86 -21.13 -10.16
CA THR A 273 -0.23 -21.47 -11.45
C THR A 273 0.19 -22.94 -11.49
N GLY A 274 0.88 -23.42 -10.45
CA GLY A 274 1.31 -24.82 -10.37
C GLY A 274 0.15 -25.82 -10.42
N VAL A 275 -1.02 -25.47 -9.91
CA VAL A 275 -2.24 -26.28 -9.99
C VAL A 275 -2.90 -26.17 -11.38
N VAL A 276 -3.11 -24.94 -11.86
CA VAL A 276 -3.81 -24.65 -13.12
C VAL A 276 -3.10 -25.29 -14.32
N LEU A 277 -1.76 -25.26 -14.33
CA LEU A 277 -0.98 -25.88 -15.42
C LEU A 277 -1.02 -27.41 -15.42
N ARG A 278 -1.44 -28.05 -14.32
CA ARG A 278 -1.56 -29.52 -14.22
C ARG A 278 -2.96 -30.06 -14.54
N ILE A 279 -3.96 -29.18 -14.54
CA ILE A 279 -5.34 -29.54 -14.88
C ILE A 279 -5.65 -29.07 -16.29
N ALA A 280 -6.54 -29.80 -17.01
CA ALA A 280 -6.85 -29.55 -18.41
C ALA A 280 -7.68 -28.27 -18.62
N ILE A 281 -7.20 -27.12 -18.19
CA ILE A 281 -7.81 -25.81 -18.48
C ILE A 281 -7.26 -25.29 -19.81
N PRO A 282 -8.14 -24.87 -20.76
CA PRO A 282 -7.71 -24.25 -22.01
C PRO A 282 -6.74 -23.08 -21.76
N ALA A 283 -5.64 -23.00 -22.52
CA ALA A 283 -4.57 -22.01 -22.32
C ALA A 283 -5.10 -20.56 -22.24
N ALA A 284 -6.09 -20.22 -23.06
CA ALA A 284 -6.72 -18.88 -23.05
C ALA A 284 -7.44 -18.54 -21.73
N LEU A 285 -7.83 -19.54 -20.93
CA LEU A 285 -8.53 -19.34 -19.65
C LEU A 285 -7.58 -19.40 -18.43
N GLN A 286 -6.36 -19.91 -18.62
CA GLN A 286 -5.39 -20.06 -17.51
C GLN A 286 -5.12 -18.75 -16.78
N PRO A 287 -4.80 -17.61 -17.43
CA PRO A 287 -4.52 -16.35 -16.72
C PRO A 287 -5.72 -15.88 -15.87
N VAL A 288 -6.92 -15.93 -16.45
CA VAL A 288 -8.15 -15.51 -15.73
C VAL A 288 -8.41 -16.42 -14.53
N THR A 289 -8.24 -17.74 -14.69
CA THR A 289 -8.41 -18.70 -13.59
C THR A 289 -7.41 -18.44 -12.47
N ILE A 290 -6.13 -18.16 -12.81
CA ILE A 290 -5.08 -17.84 -11.82
C ILE A 290 -5.40 -16.54 -11.10
N ILE A 291 -5.81 -15.48 -11.81
CA ILE A 291 -6.21 -14.21 -11.20
C ILE A 291 -7.35 -14.43 -10.20
N VAL A 292 -8.43 -15.10 -10.62
CA VAL A 292 -9.60 -15.35 -9.76
C VAL A 292 -9.22 -16.19 -8.55
N ALA A 293 -8.45 -17.26 -8.73
CA ALA A 293 -7.98 -18.11 -7.65
C ALA A 293 -7.10 -17.34 -6.67
N THR A 294 -6.16 -16.53 -7.18
CA THR A 294 -5.25 -15.72 -6.36
C THR A 294 -6.02 -14.70 -5.53
N LEU A 295 -6.96 -13.98 -6.12
CA LEU A 295 -7.80 -13.01 -5.41
C LEU A 295 -8.67 -13.69 -4.36
N ALA A 296 -9.35 -14.79 -4.70
CA ALA A 296 -10.23 -15.51 -3.80
C ALA A 296 -9.47 -16.11 -2.60
N LEU A 297 -8.35 -16.79 -2.84
CA LEU A 297 -7.55 -17.41 -1.79
C LEU A 297 -6.88 -16.34 -0.91
N SER A 298 -6.35 -15.26 -1.48
CA SER A 298 -5.76 -14.16 -0.70
C SER A 298 -6.81 -13.43 0.14
N ALA A 299 -8.03 -13.24 -0.38
CA ALA A 299 -9.15 -12.69 0.38
C ALA A 299 -9.64 -13.65 1.48
N MET A 300 -9.58 -14.97 1.27
CA MET A 300 -9.83 -15.96 2.31
C MET A 300 -8.76 -15.87 3.41
N LEU A 301 -7.49 -15.72 3.06
CA LEU A 301 -6.38 -15.53 4.02
C LEU A 301 -6.56 -14.24 4.84
N TYR A 302 -7.17 -13.19 4.29
CA TYR A 302 -7.59 -12.04 5.09
C TYR A 302 -8.54 -12.45 6.21
N LEU A 303 -9.56 -13.27 5.93
CA LEU A 303 -10.56 -13.67 6.91
C LEU A 303 -9.99 -14.58 8.00
N ILE A 304 -9.11 -15.51 7.63
CA ILE A 304 -8.62 -16.55 8.56
C ILE A 304 -7.29 -16.21 9.23
N VAL A 305 -6.49 -15.29 8.69
CA VAL A 305 -5.20 -14.90 9.26
C VAL A 305 -5.19 -13.43 9.67
N GLU A 306 -5.33 -12.49 8.73
CA GLU A 306 -5.13 -11.06 9.01
C GLU A 306 -6.19 -10.52 9.96
N LYS A 307 -7.45 -10.76 9.69
CA LYS A 307 -8.57 -10.22 10.49
C LYS A 307 -8.54 -10.71 11.96
N PRO A 308 -8.33 -12.00 12.27
CA PRO A 308 -8.13 -12.46 13.64
C PRO A 308 -6.87 -11.89 14.29
N LEU A 309 -5.76 -11.81 13.54
CA LEU A 309 -4.50 -11.25 14.04
C LEU A 309 -4.65 -9.78 14.45
N ILE A 310 -5.33 -8.97 13.64
CA ILE A 310 -5.65 -7.57 13.98
C ILE A 310 -6.56 -7.51 15.21
N ALA A 311 -7.57 -8.36 15.31
CA ALA A 311 -8.47 -8.39 16.46
C ALA A 311 -7.73 -8.74 17.76
N LEU A 312 -6.75 -9.64 17.70
CA LEU A 312 -5.90 -10.02 18.82
C LEU A 312 -4.98 -8.88 19.28
N LEU A 313 -4.35 -8.19 18.31
CA LEU A 313 -3.40 -7.12 18.59
C LEU A 313 -4.07 -5.77 18.93
N HIS A 314 -5.30 -5.57 18.49
CA HIS A 314 -6.10 -4.39 18.78
C HIS A 314 -7.47 -4.76 19.35
N PRO A 315 -7.53 -5.31 20.57
CA PRO A 315 -8.80 -5.66 21.18
C PRO A 315 -9.68 -4.42 21.27
N GLN A 316 -10.83 -4.45 20.57
CA GLN A 316 -11.83 -3.37 20.65
C GLN A 316 -12.33 -3.31 22.09
N ARG A 317 -12.21 -2.15 22.72
CA ARG A 317 -12.87 -1.94 24.03
C ARG A 317 -14.37 -2.19 23.85
N PRO A 318 -14.99 -3.01 24.70
CA PRO A 318 -16.43 -3.27 24.60
C PRO A 318 -17.22 -1.96 24.56
N LYS A 319 -18.14 -1.83 23.61
CA LYS A 319 -18.97 -0.62 23.44
C LYS A 319 -19.71 -0.22 24.74
N ALA A 320 -19.98 -1.20 25.62
CA ALA A 320 -20.52 -0.99 26.95
C ALA A 320 -19.61 -0.15 27.86
N ALA A 321 -18.28 -0.36 27.82
CA ALA A 321 -17.32 0.41 28.62
C ALA A 321 -17.19 1.86 28.16
N VAL A 322 -17.40 2.14 26.86
CA VAL A 322 -17.40 3.50 26.32
C VAL A 322 -18.68 4.23 26.75
N LYS A 323 -19.85 3.57 26.68
CA LYS A 323 -21.12 4.13 27.18
C LYS A 323 -21.09 4.41 28.69
N ALA A 324 -20.53 3.51 29.49
CA ALA A 324 -20.41 3.68 30.94
C ALA A 324 -19.50 4.87 31.31
N ARG A 325 -18.40 5.09 30.60
CA ARG A 325 -17.53 6.25 30.81
C ARG A 325 -18.17 7.57 30.37
N SER A 326 -18.89 7.56 29.26
CA SER A 326 -19.62 8.75 28.79
C SER A 326 -20.77 9.12 29.77
N ALA A 327 -21.45 8.11 30.32
CA ALA A 327 -22.49 8.33 31.34
C ALA A 327 -21.90 8.82 32.68
N ALA A 328 -20.76 8.25 33.11
CA ALA A 328 -20.05 8.70 34.31
C ALA A 328 -19.45 10.10 34.17
N ALA A 329 -19.00 10.49 32.99
CA ALA A 329 -18.53 11.85 32.73
C ALA A 329 -19.64 12.88 32.64
N ALA A 330 -20.82 12.50 32.20
CA ALA A 330 -22.00 13.36 32.20
C ALA A 330 -22.60 13.59 33.61
N GLY A 331 -22.61 12.53 34.45
CA GLY A 331 -23.07 12.64 35.84
C GLY A 331 -22.07 13.27 36.83
N ALA A 332 -20.84 13.58 36.42
CA ALA A 332 -19.87 14.32 37.22
C ALA A 332 -19.82 15.83 36.87
N ALA A 333 -20.62 16.25 35.90
CA ALA A 333 -20.74 17.64 35.46
C ALA A 333 -22.06 18.30 35.92
N GLU A 334 -22.94 17.58 36.62
CA GLU A 334 -24.08 18.05 37.41
C GLU A 334 -23.66 18.11 38.89
#